data_f96bd15ff7b9e971d27ff101b6bf4452
#
_entry.id   f96bd15ff7b9e971d27ff101b6bf4452
#
_cell.length_a   1.000
_cell.length_b   1.000
_cell.length_c   1.000
_cell.angle_alpha   90.00
_cell.angle_beta   90.00
_cell.angle_gamma   90.00
#
_symmetry.space_group_name_H-M   'P 1'
#
loop_
_entity.id
_entity.type
_entity.pdbx_description
1 polymer ?
#
loop_
_entity_poly.entity_id
_entity_poly.type
_entity_poly.pdbx_seq_one_letter_code
_entity_poly.pdbx_strand_id
1 'polypeptide(L)'
;HKDKAFLHDLLTQIDAYLRDNLHLTIKANYQVFPIAKNRSDKHGRGLDFVGFVFYHEHKLIRKSIKKNFCRAVARLNKQPNLSAKDYKQGVCSWLGWAKHSNSKHLLKTIIKPSFYGNL
;
A
#
# COMPACT_ATOMS: atom_id res chain seq x y z
N HIS A 1 15.17 3.94 12.85
CA HIS A 1 16.17 4.06 13.92
C HIS A 1 15.53 3.64 15.24
N LYS A 2 16.31 3.08 16.17
CA LYS A 2 15.79 2.60 17.46
C LYS A 2 15.66 3.74 18.48
N ASP A 3 16.52 4.73 18.36
CA ASP A 3 16.54 5.88 19.28
C ASP A 3 15.51 6.92 18.84
N LYS A 4 14.53 7.16 19.69
CA LYS A 4 13.45 8.12 19.45
C LYS A 4 13.91 9.56 19.61
N ALA A 5 14.82 9.82 20.54
CA ALA A 5 15.38 11.16 20.76
C ALA A 5 16.14 11.63 19.53
N PHE A 6 16.96 10.75 18.95
CA PHE A 6 17.65 11.01 17.69
C PHE A 6 16.68 11.33 16.54
N LEU A 7 15.55 10.63 16.46
CA LEU A 7 14.56 10.89 15.41
C LEU A 7 13.86 12.24 15.58
N HIS A 8 13.66 12.71 16.81
CA HIS A 8 13.11 14.04 17.08
C HIS A 8 14.12 15.15 16.76
N ASP A 9 15.39 14.95 17.09
CA ASP A 9 16.46 15.88 16.73
C ASP A 9 16.60 16.00 15.22
N LEU A 10 16.64 14.86 14.51
CA LEU A 10 16.67 14.84 13.04
C LEU A 10 15.46 15.55 12.42
N LEU A 11 14.28 15.39 13.02
CA LEU A 11 13.07 16.09 12.57
C LEU A 11 13.23 17.61 12.68
N THR A 12 13.80 18.09 13.77
CA THR A 12 14.07 19.53 13.96
C THR A 12 15.04 20.07 12.92
N GLN A 13 16.09 19.31 12.60
CA GLN A 13 17.06 19.67 11.56
C GLN A 13 16.40 19.71 10.17
N ILE A 14 15.53 18.73 9.86
CA ILE A 14 14.78 18.68 8.59
C ILE A 14 13.82 19.88 8.51
N ASP A 15 13.09 20.21 9.57
CA ASP A 15 12.16 21.33 9.58
C ASP A 15 12.89 22.67 9.34
N ALA A 16 14.02 22.87 10.01
CA ALA A 16 14.86 24.03 9.79
C ALA A 16 15.33 24.12 8.32
N TYR A 17 15.86 23.03 7.77
CA TYR A 17 16.29 22.99 6.37
C TYR A 17 15.15 23.29 5.39
N LEU A 18 13.97 22.69 5.60
CA LEU A 18 12.81 22.91 4.72
C LEU A 18 12.36 24.38 4.77
N ARG A 19 12.35 24.97 5.94
CA ARG A 19 11.95 26.37 6.13
C ARG A 19 12.94 27.34 5.47
N ASP A 20 14.22 27.15 5.74
CA ASP A 20 15.26 28.10 5.33
C ASP A 20 15.59 28.03 3.84
N ASN A 21 15.55 26.82 3.25
CA ASN A 21 15.96 26.61 1.86
C ASN A 21 14.81 26.46 0.88
N LEU A 22 13.66 25.94 1.30
CA LEU A 22 12.54 25.57 0.43
C LEU A 22 11.25 26.33 0.76
N HIS A 23 11.23 27.14 1.82
CA HIS A 23 10.03 27.81 2.33
C HIS A 23 8.85 26.87 2.58
N LEU A 24 9.16 25.65 3.01
CA LEU A 24 8.19 24.60 3.34
C LEU A 24 8.16 24.37 4.85
N THR A 25 7.03 23.90 5.36
CA THR A 25 6.87 23.52 6.77
C THR A 25 6.40 22.07 6.90
N ILE A 26 6.86 21.38 7.92
CA ILE A 26 6.35 20.04 8.25
C ILE A 26 4.91 20.18 8.79
N LYS A 27 4.03 19.27 8.37
CA LYS A 27 2.64 19.25 8.87
C LYS A 27 2.64 19.00 10.37
N ALA A 28 1.78 19.72 11.09
CA ALA A 28 1.66 19.60 12.55
C ALA A 28 1.28 18.19 13.06
N ASN A 29 0.67 17.38 12.20
CA ASN A 29 0.26 16.00 12.52
C ASN A 29 1.32 14.94 12.19
N TYR A 30 2.60 15.31 12.10
CA TYR A 30 3.68 14.34 11.95
C TYR A 30 3.69 13.34 13.11
N GLN A 31 4.24 12.15 12.87
CA GLN A 31 4.26 11.09 13.86
C GLN A 31 5.56 10.31 13.81
N VAL A 32 6.14 10.05 15.00
CA VAL A 32 7.27 9.15 15.19
C VAL A 32 6.78 7.93 15.97
N PHE A 33 6.80 6.77 15.33
CA PHE A 33 6.31 5.53 15.93
C PHE A 33 7.13 4.32 15.47
N PRO A 34 7.17 3.24 16.27
CA PRO A 34 7.82 2.00 15.86
C PRO A 34 7.03 1.31 14.74
N ILE A 35 7.74 0.81 13.74
CA ILE A 35 7.14 -0.03 12.69
C ILE A 35 7.00 -1.44 13.22
N ALA A 36 5.80 -2.00 13.12
CA ALA A 36 5.50 -3.37 13.52
C ALA A 36 6.20 -4.41 12.63
N LYS A 37 6.57 -5.57 13.18
CA LYS A 37 7.08 -6.69 12.39
C LYS A 37 6.04 -7.18 11.39
N ASN A 38 4.82 -7.39 11.86
CA ASN A 38 3.67 -7.83 11.08
C ASN A 38 2.36 -7.31 11.70
N ARG A 39 1.20 -7.69 11.15
CA ARG A 39 -0.12 -7.23 11.61
C ARG A 39 -0.51 -7.68 13.01
N SER A 40 0.10 -8.72 13.54
CA SER A 40 -0.19 -9.26 14.87
C SER A 40 0.71 -8.63 15.96
N ASP A 41 1.74 -7.90 15.56
CA ASP A 41 2.64 -7.22 16.49
C ASP A 41 1.93 -6.01 17.12
N LYS A 42 1.85 -6.02 18.44
CA LYS A 42 1.20 -4.96 19.24
C LYS A 42 2.15 -3.83 19.63
N HIS A 43 3.47 -3.99 19.40
CA HIS A 43 4.50 -3.02 19.80
C HIS A 43 4.74 -1.91 18.75
N GLY A 44 4.05 -1.97 17.64
CA GLY A 44 4.18 -0.99 16.58
C GLY A 44 2.97 -1.00 15.67
N ARG A 45 3.07 -0.30 14.56
CA ARG A 45 2.04 -0.29 13.51
C ARG A 45 2.67 -0.29 12.14
N GLY A 46 1.89 -0.64 11.11
CA GLY A 46 2.32 -0.53 9.73
C GLY A 46 2.50 0.93 9.30
N LEU A 47 3.57 1.20 8.56
CA LEU A 47 3.79 2.50 7.92
C LEU A 47 2.95 2.61 6.66
N ASP A 48 1.95 3.48 6.66
CA ASP A 48 1.14 3.78 5.48
C ASP A 48 1.84 4.82 4.61
N PHE A 49 2.39 4.36 3.47
CA PHE A 49 3.12 5.21 2.55
C PHE A 49 2.85 4.81 1.09
N VAL A 50 2.59 5.79 0.25
CA VAL A 50 2.38 5.65 -1.21
C VAL A 50 1.43 4.50 -1.58
N GLY A 51 0.31 4.36 -0.85
CA GLY A 51 -0.71 3.35 -1.14
C GLY A 51 -0.41 1.94 -0.64
N PHE A 52 0.69 1.75 0.06
CA PHE A 52 1.05 0.50 0.74
C PHE A 52 1.12 0.69 2.24
N VAL A 53 0.97 -0.41 2.97
CA VAL A 53 1.25 -0.48 4.40
C VAL A 53 2.47 -1.38 4.58
N PHE A 54 3.56 -0.78 5.04
CA PHE A 54 4.84 -1.45 5.23
C PHE A 54 4.96 -2.00 6.65
N TYR A 55 5.41 -3.22 6.75
CA TYR A 55 5.86 -3.91 7.96
C TYR A 55 7.30 -4.34 7.75
N HIS A 56 8.01 -4.75 8.78
CA HIS A 56 9.38 -5.26 8.62
C HIS A 56 9.44 -6.53 7.75
N GLU A 57 8.47 -7.42 7.87
CA GLU A 57 8.46 -8.72 7.21
C GLU A 57 7.74 -8.71 5.85
N HIS A 58 6.82 -7.78 5.63
CA HIS A 58 6.02 -7.74 4.40
C HIS A 58 5.38 -6.36 4.16
N LYS A 59 4.90 -6.15 2.95
CA LYS A 59 4.10 -4.98 2.60
C LYS A 59 2.76 -5.38 1.99
N LEU A 60 1.72 -4.66 2.37
CA LEU A 60 0.35 -4.89 1.94
C LEU A 60 -0.18 -3.70 1.15
N ILE A 61 -1.14 -3.93 0.26
CA ILE A 61 -1.88 -2.84 -0.37
C ILE A 61 -2.74 -2.14 0.70
N ARG A 62 -2.77 -0.81 0.67
CA ARG A 62 -3.64 0.00 1.54
C ARG A 62 -5.10 -0.48 1.44
N LYS A 63 -5.80 -0.51 2.57
CA LYS A 63 -7.17 -1.04 2.67
C LYS A 63 -8.15 -0.38 1.68
N SER A 64 -8.06 0.92 1.44
CA SER A 64 -8.90 1.64 0.49
C SER A 64 -8.65 1.19 -0.95
N ILE A 65 -7.39 1.08 -1.37
CA ILE A 65 -7.00 0.60 -2.71
C ILE A 65 -7.43 -0.85 -2.89
N LYS A 66 -7.15 -1.73 -1.91
CA LYS A 66 -7.61 -3.12 -1.91
C LYS A 66 -9.13 -3.22 -2.09
N LYS A 67 -9.91 -2.42 -1.35
CA LYS A 67 -11.37 -2.40 -1.44
C LYS A 67 -11.87 -1.99 -2.84
N ASN A 68 -11.26 -0.98 -3.44
CA ASN A 68 -11.61 -0.54 -4.78
C ASN A 68 -11.23 -1.58 -5.83
N PHE A 69 -10.07 -2.23 -5.70
CA PHE A 69 -9.68 -3.34 -6.55
C PHE A 69 -10.69 -4.51 -6.47
N CYS A 70 -11.04 -4.97 -5.27
CA CYS A 70 -12.04 -6.03 -5.11
C CYS A 70 -13.39 -5.66 -5.74
N ARG A 71 -13.82 -4.41 -5.64
CA ARG A 71 -15.06 -3.91 -6.26
C ARG A 71 -14.98 -3.90 -7.79
N ALA A 72 -13.84 -3.47 -8.34
CA ALA A 72 -13.61 -3.46 -9.78
C ALA A 72 -13.66 -4.89 -10.34
N VAL A 73 -12.94 -5.82 -9.72
CA VAL A 73 -12.95 -7.25 -10.13
C VAL A 73 -14.35 -7.86 -10.00
N ALA A 74 -15.07 -7.55 -8.90
CA ALA A 74 -16.43 -8.06 -8.72
C ALA A 74 -17.41 -7.58 -9.82
N ARG A 75 -17.25 -6.34 -10.32
CA ARG A 75 -18.03 -5.84 -11.46
C ARG A 75 -17.69 -6.59 -12.74
N LEU A 76 -16.40 -6.79 -13.03
CA LEU A 76 -15.97 -7.56 -14.20
C LEU A 76 -16.47 -9.01 -14.14
N ASN A 77 -16.41 -9.63 -12.96
CA ASN A 77 -16.88 -11.01 -12.76
C ASN A 77 -18.39 -11.19 -12.99
N LYS A 78 -19.19 -10.12 -12.90
CA LYS A 78 -20.64 -10.14 -13.14
C LYS A 78 -21.00 -9.94 -14.61
N GLN A 79 -20.06 -9.51 -15.45
CA GLN A 79 -20.35 -9.29 -16.87
C GLN A 79 -20.40 -10.65 -17.61
N PRO A 80 -21.51 -10.98 -18.28
CA PRO A 80 -21.58 -12.14 -19.15
C PRO A 80 -20.76 -11.88 -20.41
N ASN A 81 -20.13 -12.91 -20.95
CA ASN A 81 -19.43 -12.86 -22.24
C ASN A 81 -18.24 -11.87 -22.32
N LEU A 82 -17.64 -11.51 -21.18
CA LEU A 82 -16.45 -10.67 -21.17
C LEU A 82 -15.25 -11.44 -21.73
N SER A 83 -14.59 -10.88 -22.75
CA SER A 83 -13.39 -11.49 -23.31
C SER A 83 -12.23 -11.50 -22.33
N ALA A 84 -11.29 -12.46 -22.46
CA ALA A 84 -10.08 -12.50 -21.63
C ALA A 84 -9.25 -11.22 -21.77
N LYS A 85 -9.22 -10.62 -22.97
CA LYS A 85 -8.53 -9.36 -23.26
C LYS A 85 -9.13 -8.20 -22.47
N ASP A 86 -10.46 -8.05 -22.50
CA ASP A 86 -11.15 -6.96 -21.81
C ASP A 86 -11.06 -7.12 -20.29
N TYR A 87 -11.17 -8.37 -19.79
CA TYR A 87 -10.96 -8.66 -18.38
C TYR A 87 -9.55 -8.27 -17.93
N LYS A 88 -8.53 -8.67 -18.68
CA LYS A 88 -7.13 -8.31 -18.41
C LYS A 88 -6.93 -6.79 -18.40
N GLN A 89 -7.46 -6.09 -19.38
CA GLN A 89 -7.39 -4.63 -19.45
C GLN A 89 -8.07 -3.98 -18.26
N GLY A 90 -9.23 -4.46 -17.82
CA GLY A 90 -9.94 -3.94 -16.65
C GLY A 90 -9.24 -4.15 -15.30
N VAL A 91 -8.36 -5.17 -15.19
CA VAL A 91 -7.59 -5.42 -13.97
C VAL A 91 -6.14 -4.94 -14.03
N CYS A 92 -5.64 -4.59 -15.21
CA CYS A 92 -4.23 -4.32 -15.46
C CYS A 92 -3.63 -3.24 -14.52
N SER A 93 -4.33 -2.12 -14.32
CA SER A 93 -3.90 -1.05 -13.43
C SER A 93 -3.77 -1.50 -11.97
N TRP A 94 -4.59 -2.45 -11.54
CA TRP A 94 -4.58 -2.99 -10.19
C TRP A 94 -3.49 -4.04 -9.97
N LEU A 95 -3.11 -4.76 -11.05
CA LEU A 95 -2.04 -5.75 -10.99
C LEU A 95 -0.70 -5.13 -10.63
N GLY A 96 -0.44 -3.88 -11.06
CA GLY A 96 0.74 -3.13 -10.64
C GLY A 96 0.85 -3.01 -9.11
N TRP A 97 -0.24 -2.68 -8.42
CA TRP A 97 -0.29 -2.67 -6.96
C TRP A 97 -0.04 -4.04 -6.34
N ALA A 98 -0.68 -5.07 -6.89
CA ALA A 98 -0.54 -6.43 -6.40
C ALA A 98 0.86 -7.00 -6.61
N LYS A 99 1.50 -6.72 -7.75
CA LYS A 99 2.87 -7.15 -8.08
C LYS A 99 3.90 -6.62 -7.09
N HIS A 100 3.72 -5.39 -6.63
CA HIS A 100 4.63 -4.73 -5.69
C HIS A 100 4.26 -4.94 -4.22
N SER A 101 3.45 -5.95 -3.90
CA SER A 101 3.01 -6.25 -2.53
C SER A 101 2.85 -7.76 -2.29
N ASN A 102 2.71 -8.17 -1.03
CA ASN A 102 2.45 -9.56 -0.66
C ASN A 102 0.98 -9.94 -0.90
N SER A 103 0.51 -9.82 -2.17
CA SER A 103 -0.90 -9.94 -2.55
C SER A 103 -1.25 -11.17 -3.37
N LYS A 104 -0.36 -12.17 -3.49
CA LYS A 104 -0.63 -13.40 -4.27
C LYS A 104 -1.92 -14.11 -3.84
N HIS A 105 -2.14 -14.23 -2.53
CA HIS A 105 -3.38 -14.85 -2.02
C HIS A 105 -4.63 -14.03 -2.41
N LEU A 106 -4.57 -12.71 -2.32
CA LEU A 106 -5.65 -11.82 -2.74
C LEU A 106 -6.02 -12.06 -4.21
N LEU A 107 -5.02 -12.07 -5.10
CA LEU A 107 -5.26 -12.30 -6.53
C LEU A 107 -5.94 -13.65 -6.80
N LYS A 108 -5.45 -14.72 -6.18
CA LYS A 108 -6.05 -16.06 -6.28
C LYS A 108 -7.50 -16.11 -5.80
N THR A 109 -7.85 -15.28 -4.82
CA THR A 109 -9.20 -15.27 -4.22
C THR A 109 -10.21 -14.49 -5.06
N ILE A 110 -9.80 -13.34 -5.64
CA ILE A 110 -10.75 -12.42 -6.29
C ILE A 110 -10.86 -12.61 -7.79
N ILE A 111 -9.78 -13.06 -8.46
CA ILE A 111 -9.75 -13.24 -9.92
C ILE A 111 -10.29 -14.63 -10.27
N LYS A 112 -11.18 -14.69 -11.25
CA LYS A 112 -11.70 -15.98 -11.72
C LYS A 112 -10.58 -16.90 -12.20
N PRO A 113 -10.60 -18.21 -11.84
CA PRO A 113 -9.56 -19.16 -12.25
C PRO A 113 -9.31 -19.20 -13.76
N SER A 114 -10.36 -19.07 -14.57
CA SER A 114 -10.29 -19.02 -16.04
C SER A 114 -9.44 -17.88 -16.60
N PHE A 115 -9.26 -16.80 -15.85
CA PHE A 115 -8.46 -15.64 -16.25
C PHE A 115 -7.11 -15.55 -15.54
N TYR A 116 -6.94 -16.28 -14.44
CA TYR A 116 -5.74 -16.15 -13.60
C TYR A 116 -4.45 -16.57 -14.32
N GLY A 117 -4.51 -17.58 -15.20
CA GLY A 117 -3.37 -18.05 -15.98
C GLY A 117 -2.93 -17.08 -17.11
N ASN A 118 -3.77 -16.12 -17.47
CA ASN A 118 -3.55 -15.17 -18.57
C ASN A 118 -3.11 -13.77 -18.08
N LEU A 119 -2.84 -13.62 -16.79
CA LEU A 119 -2.41 -12.38 -16.14
C LEU A 119 -0.91 -12.40 -15.87
#